data_e22b5e402e4a6c4a5c1b8dc528619f92
#
_entry.id   e22b5e402e4a6c4a5c1b8dc528619f92
#
_cell.length_a   1.000
_cell.length_b   1.000
_cell.length_c   1.000
_cell.angle_alpha   90.00
_cell.angle_beta   90.00
_cell.angle_gamma   90.00
#
_symmetry.space_group_name_H-M   'P 1'
#
loop_
_entity.id
_entity.type
_entity.pdbx_description
1 polymer ?
#
loop_
_entity_poly.entity_id
_entity_poly.type
_entity_poly.pdbx_seq_one_letter_code
_entity_poly.pdbx_strand_id
1 'polypeptide(L)'
;MAAAGLKDLAPLDVLVLHHVTHRARDKRLADICFIMNVEDTHLVNYALKKLQTLGVVASQKNGKEATYAATDLGRTHVQRYREIRESCLMDALKADDALNRDIGELAPLLRVLSGMYDQAARSAASM
;
A
#
# COMPACT_ATOMS: atom_id res chain seq x y z
N MET A 1 6.87 9.50 -2.80
CA MET A 1 7.95 8.60 -3.28
C MET A 1 9.05 9.34 -4.05
N ALA A 2 8.74 10.37 -4.84
CA ALA A 2 9.77 11.13 -5.56
C ALA A 2 10.87 11.68 -4.65
N ALA A 3 10.51 12.32 -3.52
CA ALA A 3 11.45 12.79 -2.51
C ALA A 3 12.30 11.67 -1.85
N ALA A 4 11.80 10.43 -1.87
CA ALA A 4 12.53 9.26 -1.39
C ALA A 4 13.39 8.60 -2.48
N GLY A 5 13.51 9.21 -3.67
CA GLY A 5 14.37 8.74 -4.76
C GLY A 5 13.67 7.86 -5.81
N LEU A 6 12.38 7.58 -5.67
CA LEU A 6 11.58 6.87 -6.69
C LEU A 6 10.64 7.85 -7.39
N LYS A 7 11.02 8.26 -8.60
CA LYS A 7 10.24 9.16 -9.45
C LYS A 7 9.24 8.36 -10.31
N ASP A 8 8.25 9.07 -10.85
CA ASP A 8 7.30 8.56 -11.86
C ASP A 8 6.45 7.36 -11.43
N LEU A 9 6.23 7.20 -10.12
CA LEU A 9 5.29 6.21 -9.57
C LEU A 9 3.88 6.79 -9.50
N ALA A 10 2.92 6.06 -10.06
CA ALA A 10 1.50 6.32 -9.84
C ALA A 10 1.10 5.97 -8.38
N PRO A 11 0.00 6.51 -7.85
CA PRO A 11 -0.46 6.17 -6.50
C PRO A 11 -0.59 4.67 -6.25
N LEU A 12 -1.10 3.91 -7.24
CA LEU A 12 -1.22 2.46 -7.15
C LEU A 12 0.15 1.77 -7.03
N ASP A 13 1.17 2.20 -7.78
CA ASP A 13 2.54 1.65 -7.68
C ASP A 13 3.08 1.81 -6.25
N VAL A 14 2.83 2.98 -5.65
CA VAL A 14 3.26 3.27 -4.27
C VAL A 14 2.55 2.36 -3.27
N LEU A 15 1.24 2.19 -3.40
CA LEU A 15 0.45 1.31 -2.53
C LEU A 15 0.89 -0.15 -2.67
N VAL A 16 1.11 -0.64 -3.90
CA VAL A 16 1.62 -1.99 -4.16
C VAL A 16 2.98 -2.19 -3.50
N LEU A 17 3.92 -1.24 -3.67
CA LEU A 17 5.24 -1.32 -3.05
C LEU A 17 5.15 -1.37 -1.52
N HIS A 18 4.33 -0.51 -0.91
CA HIS A 18 4.11 -0.54 0.54
C HIS A 18 3.53 -1.87 1.00
N HIS A 19 2.54 -2.40 0.28
CA HIS A 19 1.90 -3.66 0.62
C HIS A 19 2.88 -4.83 0.52
N VAL A 20 3.68 -4.90 -0.54
CA VAL A 20 4.71 -5.94 -0.74
C VAL A 20 5.80 -5.88 0.33
N THR A 21 6.14 -4.66 0.80
CA THR A 21 7.13 -4.46 1.87
C THR A 21 6.59 -4.84 3.26
N HIS A 22 5.27 -4.76 3.46
CA HIS A 22 4.67 -4.97 4.77
C HIS A 22 4.79 -6.43 5.24
N ARG A 23 5.24 -6.64 6.49
CA ARG A 23 5.42 -7.93 7.18
C ARG A 23 6.45 -8.88 6.54
N ALA A 24 7.36 -8.39 5.71
CA ALA A 24 8.53 -9.11 5.19
C ALA A 24 8.24 -10.58 4.75
N ARG A 25 7.07 -10.82 4.13
CA ARG A 25 6.69 -12.12 3.58
C ARG A 25 6.30 -11.99 2.12
N ASP A 26 6.57 -13.02 1.35
CA ASP A 26 6.17 -13.11 -0.05
C ASP A 26 4.65 -13.04 -0.21
N LYS A 27 4.19 -12.34 -1.22
CA LYS A 27 2.77 -12.12 -1.50
C LYS A 27 2.41 -12.59 -2.91
N ARG A 28 1.29 -13.26 -3.06
CA ARG A 28 0.74 -13.61 -4.37
C ARG A 28 -0.04 -12.43 -4.95
N LEU A 29 -0.13 -12.38 -6.28
CA LEU A 29 -0.91 -11.34 -6.97
C LEU A 29 -2.36 -11.27 -6.45
N ALA A 30 -3.01 -12.42 -6.28
CA ALA A 30 -4.37 -12.49 -5.77
C ALA A 30 -4.51 -11.90 -4.35
N ASP A 31 -3.55 -12.17 -3.46
CA ASP A 31 -3.55 -11.64 -2.10
C ASP A 31 -3.39 -10.12 -2.09
N ILE A 32 -2.55 -9.58 -2.99
CA ILE A 32 -2.35 -8.13 -3.15
C ILE A 32 -3.65 -7.49 -3.63
N CYS A 33 -4.26 -8.01 -4.70
CA CYS A 33 -5.51 -7.50 -5.25
C CYS A 33 -6.64 -7.52 -4.21
N PHE A 34 -6.78 -8.64 -3.48
CA PHE A 34 -7.81 -8.81 -2.45
C PHE A 34 -7.68 -7.76 -1.33
N ILE A 35 -6.48 -7.59 -0.77
CA ILE A 35 -6.28 -6.65 0.35
C ILE A 35 -6.42 -5.20 -0.10
N MET A 36 -6.03 -4.89 -1.34
CA MET A 36 -6.13 -3.54 -1.89
C MET A 36 -7.51 -3.23 -2.47
N ASN A 37 -8.43 -4.19 -2.45
CA ASN A 37 -9.76 -4.10 -3.06
C ASN A 37 -9.71 -3.65 -4.53
N VAL A 38 -8.77 -4.24 -5.29
CA VAL A 38 -8.60 -3.98 -6.72
C VAL A 38 -9.11 -5.18 -7.50
N GLU A 39 -10.21 -5.01 -8.22
CA GLU A 39 -10.83 -6.08 -9.02
C GLU A 39 -10.03 -6.38 -10.29
N ASP A 40 -9.54 -5.34 -10.97
CA ASP A 40 -8.71 -5.50 -12.17
C ASP A 40 -7.26 -5.88 -11.81
N THR A 41 -6.99 -7.18 -11.87
CA THR A 41 -5.67 -7.73 -11.59
C THR A 41 -4.58 -7.25 -12.54
N HIS A 42 -4.94 -6.78 -13.76
CA HIS A 42 -3.98 -6.25 -14.72
C HIS A 42 -3.32 -4.98 -14.21
N LEU A 43 -4.03 -4.12 -13.50
CA LEU A 43 -3.49 -2.89 -12.91
C LEU A 43 -2.39 -3.19 -11.89
N VAL A 44 -2.66 -4.14 -10.98
CA VAL A 44 -1.67 -4.57 -9.97
C VAL A 44 -0.47 -5.27 -10.63
N ASN A 45 -0.72 -6.11 -11.63
CA ASN A 45 0.34 -6.78 -12.37
C ASN A 45 1.24 -5.79 -13.12
N TYR A 46 0.65 -4.74 -13.71
CA TYR A 46 1.40 -3.68 -14.36
C TYR A 46 2.27 -2.92 -13.35
N ALA A 47 1.72 -2.55 -12.20
CA ALA A 47 2.46 -1.91 -11.12
C ALA A 47 3.63 -2.79 -10.63
N LEU A 48 3.40 -4.09 -10.43
CA LEU A 48 4.45 -5.04 -10.03
C LEU A 48 5.57 -5.14 -11.07
N LYS A 49 5.24 -5.22 -12.37
CA LYS A 49 6.24 -5.24 -13.46
C LYS A 49 7.09 -3.97 -13.46
N LYS A 50 6.46 -2.80 -13.30
CA LYS A 50 7.15 -1.52 -13.21
C LYS A 50 8.10 -1.48 -12.01
N LEU A 51 7.64 -1.92 -10.84
CA LEU A 51 8.46 -1.99 -9.62
C LEU A 51 9.61 -2.99 -9.74
N GLN A 52 9.43 -4.09 -10.47
CA GLN A 52 10.50 -5.04 -10.79
C GLN A 52 11.55 -4.41 -11.73
N THR A 53 11.13 -3.68 -12.75
CA THR A 53 12.04 -2.94 -13.65
C THR A 53 12.87 -1.92 -12.88
N LEU A 54 12.31 -1.29 -11.85
CA LEU A 54 13.02 -0.39 -10.95
C LEU A 54 13.89 -1.12 -9.91
N GLY A 55 13.87 -2.44 -9.87
CA GLY A 55 14.67 -3.26 -8.96
C GLY A 55 14.21 -3.21 -7.49
N VAL A 56 13.04 -2.62 -7.20
CA VAL A 56 12.52 -2.47 -5.83
C VAL A 56 11.63 -3.61 -5.37
N VAL A 57 11.16 -4.44 -6.31
CA VAL A 57 10.40 -5.67 -6.08
C VAL A 57 11.06 -6.81 -6.84
N ALA A 58 11.19 -7.97 -6.23
CA ALA A 58 11.58 -9.22 -6.88
C ALA A 58 10.39 -10.17 -6.93
N SER A 59 10.37 -11.05 -7.93
CA SER A 59 9.45 -12.18 -7.97
C SER A 59 10.19 -13.50 -7.88
N GLN A 60 9.59 -14.45 -7.19
CA GLN A 60 10.04 -15.84 -7.17
C GLN A 60 8.92 -16.73 -7.69
N LYS A 61 9.27 -17.71 -8.51
CA LYS A 61 8.32 -18.68 -9.03
C LYS A 61 8.26 -19.86 -8.06
N ASN A 62 7.13 -20.03 -7.41
CA ASN A 62 6.90 -21.11 -6.46
C ASN A 62 5.84 -22.07 -7.06
N GLY A 63 6.29 -23.10 -7.78
CA GLY A 63 5.41 -23.98 -8.54
C GLY A 63 4.72 -23.25 -9.71
N LYS A 64 3.38 -23.22 -9.70
CA LYS A 64 2.56 -22.58 -10.74
C LYS A 64 2.31 -21.08 -10.49
N GLU A 65 2.58 -20.59 -9.28
CA GLU A 65 2.29 -19.22 -8.89
C GLU A 65 3.59 -18.42 -8.70
N ALA A 66 3.51 -17.12 -9.03
CA ALA A 66 4.56 -16.16 -8.72
C ALA A 66 4.27 -15.48 -7.37
N THR A 67 5.28 -15.37 -6.53
CA THR A 67 5.25 -14.56 -5.32
C THR A 67 6.15 -13.34 -5.48
N TYR A 68 5.82 -12.28 -4.80
CA TYR A 68 6.49 -10.97 -4.88
C TYR A 68 6.96 -10.55 -3.49
N ALA A 69 8.18 -10.05 -3.43
CA ALA A 69 8.80 -9.52 -2.22
C ALA A 69 9.57 -8.23 -2.53
N ALA A 70 9.64 -7.33 -1.55
CA ALA A 70 10.49 -6.16 -1.68
C ALA A 70 11.98 -6.55 -1.61
N THR A 71 12.78 -5.97 -2.50
CA THR A 71 14.24 -6.06 -2.41
C THR A 71 14.78 -5.18 -1.26
N ASP A 72 16.07 -5.28 -0.94
CA ASP A 72 16.71 -4.36 0.02
C ASP A 72 16.60 -2.91 -0.44
N LEU A 73 16.75 -2.67 -1.74
CA LEU A 73 16.55 -1.36 -2.34
C LEU A 73 15.12 -0.86 -2.12
N GLY A 74 14.12 -1.73 -2.36
CA GLY A 74 12.72 -1.40 -2.13
C GLY A 74 12.43 -1.05 -0.67
N ARG A 75 12.96 -1.85 0.27
CA ARG A 75 12.85 -1.58 1.71
C ARG A 75 13.47 -0.24 2.10
N THR A 76 14.65 0.07 1.57
CA THR A 76 15.35 1.34 1.80
C THR A 76 14.52 2.53 1.33
N HIS A 77 13.93 2.47 0.13
CA HIS A 77 13.10 3.56 -0.38
C HIS A 77 11.79 3.73 0.41
N VAL A 78 11.15 2.64 0.83
CA VAL A 78 9.95 2.69 1.67
C VAL A 78 10.26 3.28 3.04
N GLN A 79 11.40 2.89 3.64
CA GLN A 79 11.83 3.45 4.93
C GLN A 79 12.12 4.96 4.81
N ARG A 80 12.84 5.38 3.78
CA ARG A 80 13.12 6.81 3.53
C ARG A 80 11.83 7.61 3.29
N TYR A 81 10.87 7.04 2.56
CA TYR A 81 9.57 7.68 2.37
C TYR A 81 8.83 7.83 3.69
N ARG A 82 8.88 6.81 4.56
CA ARG A 82 8.29 6.87 5.89
C ARG A 82 8.90 8.01 6.73
N GLU A 83 10.22 8.11 6.76
CA GLU A 83 10.94 9.17 7.49
C GLU A 83 10.55 10.57 7.02
N ILE A 84 10.50 10.78 5.70
CA ILE A 84 10.04 12.06 5.11
C ILE A 84 8.59 12.35 5.50
N ARG A 85 7.71 11.37 5.41
CA ARG A 85 6.30 11.53 5.80
C ARG A 85 6.16 11.84 7.29
N GLU A 86 6.89 11.14 8.14
CA GLU A 86 6.89 11.38 9.58
C GLU A 86 7.34 12.81 9.91
N SER A 87 8.44 13.29 9.32
CA SER A 87 8.91 14.65 9.56
C SER A 87 7.98 15.73 8.99
N CYS A 88 7.36 15.50 7.82
CA CYS A 88 6.51 16.50 7.18
C CYS A 88 5.09 16.57 7.73
N LEU A 89 4.55 15.46 8.25
CA LEU A 89 3.15 15.37 8.67
C LEU A 89 3.01 15.04 10.15
N MET A 90 3.68 13.99 10.61
CA MET A 90 3.45 13.48 11.96
C MET A 90 4.05 14.37 13.04
N ASP A 91 5.15 15.07 12.76
CA ASP A 91 5.72 16.00 13.73
C ASP A 91 4.80 17.21 13.96
N ALA A 92 4.11 17.66 12.91
CA ALA A 92 3.09 18.70 13.06
C ALA A 92 1.87 18.23 13.89
N LEU A 93 1.43 16.98 13.70
CA LEU A 93 0.32 16.39 14.48
C LEU A 93 0.71 16.12 15.93
N LYS A 94 1.96 15.71 16.20
CA LYS A 94 2.45 15.49 17.57
C LYS A 94 2.58 16.78 18.39
N ALA A 95 2.70 17.93 17.71
CA ALA A 95 2.76 19.22 18.37
C ALA A 95 1.41 19.67 18.95
N ASP A 96 0.30 19.03 18.55
CA ASP A 96 -1.06 19.29 19.02
C ASP A 96 -1.71 18.00 19.54
N ASP A 97 -1.63 17.77 20.84
CA ASP A 97 -2.16 16.59 21.51
C ASP A 97 -3.69 16.47 21.39
N ALA A 98 -4.42 17.60 21.33
CA ALA A 98 -5.86 17.61 21.17
C ALA A 98 -6.24 17.13 19.77
N LEU A 99 -5.64 17.71 18.74
CA LEU A 99 -5.86 17.32 17.35
C LEU A 99 -5.49 15.85 17.10
N ASN A 100 -4.37 15.38 17.67
CA ASN A 100 -3.93 14.00 17.53
C ASN A 100 -4.93 13.02 18.17
N ARG A 101 -5.49 13.34 19.33
CA ARG A 101 -6.54 12.55 19.99
C ARG A 101 -7.82 12.52 19.16
N ASP A 102 -8.29 13.67 18.68
CA ASP A 102 -9.53 13.78 17.90
C ASP A 102 -9.42 12.97 16.59
N ILE A 103 -8.27 13.01 15.91
CA ILE A 103 -8.00 12.18 14.73
C ILE A 103 -7.97 10.69 15.12
N GLY A 104 -7.41 10.36 16.28
CA GLY A 104 -7.38 9.00 16.82
C GLY A 104 -8.79 8.44 17.06
N GLU A 105 -9.72 9.27 17.54
CA GLU A 105 -11.13 8.90 17.74
C GLU A 105 -11.91 8.80 16.42
N LEU A 106 -11.59 9.65 15.44
CA LEU A 106 -12.23 9.63 14.13
C LEU A 106 -11.83 8.39 13.29
N ALA A 107 -10.61 7.90 13.42
CA ALA A 107 -10.10 6.82 12.59
C ALA A 107 -10.91 5.49 12.68
N PRO A 108 -11.39 5.04 13.86
CA PRO A 108 -12.31 3.89 13.95
C PRO A 108 -13.65 4.14 13.26
N LEU A 109 -14.21 5.34 13.38
CA LEU A 109 -15.48 5.70 12.74
C LEU A 109 -15.39 5.67 11.22
N LEU A 110 -14.29 6.18 10.65
CA LEU A 110 -14.04 6.12 9.22
C LEU A 110 -13.89 4.67 8.72
N ARG A 111 -13.27 3.79 9.51
CA ARG A 111 -13.18 2.36 9.17
C ARG A 111 -14.55 1.68 9.15
N VAL A 112 -15.41 1.97 10.12
CA VAL A 112 -16.77 1.45 10.14
C VAL A 112 -17.55 1.95 8.94
N LEU A 113 -17.48 3.24 8.65
CA LEU A 113 -18.15 3.85 7.50
C LEU A 113 -17.68 3.23 6.17
N SER A 114 -16.38 3.04 5.97
CA SER A 114 -15.81 2.35 4.80
C SER A 114 -16.39 0.95 4.65
N GLY A 115 -16.45 0.16 5.73
CA GLY A 115 -17.02 -1.17 5.72
C GLY A 115 -18.52 -1.19 5.37
N MET A 116 -19.28 -0.16 5.79
CA MET A 116 -20.69 -0.01 5.42
C MET A 116 -20.85 0.27 3.91
N TYR A 117 -20.01 1.13 3.34
CA TYR A 117 -20.00 1.39 1.89
C TYR A 117 -19.65 0.14 1.08
N ASP A 118 -18.65 -0.63 1.50
CA ASP A 118 -18.27 -1.89 0.86
C ASP A 118 -19.44 -2.90 0.91
N GLN A 119 -20.14 -2.98 2.04
CA GLN A 119 -21.31 -3.85 2.18
C GLN A 119 -22.47 -3.39 1.30
N ALA A 120 -22.75 -2.08 1.26
CA ALA A 120 -23.78 -1.52 0.40
C ALA A 120 -23.51 -1.77 -1.08
N ALA A 121 -22.26 -1.61 -1.52
CA ALA A 121 -21.85 -1.90 -2.89
C ALA A 121 -22.06 -3.37 -3.27
N ARG A 122 -21.66 -4.30 -2.38
CA ARG A 122 -21.91 -5.75 -2.60
C ARG A 122 -23.40 -6.07 -2.66
N SER A 123 -24.21 -5.47 -1.79
CA SER A 123 -25.66 -5.67 -1.80
C SER A 123 -26.29 -5.15 -3.08
N ALA A 124 -25.88 -3.98 -3.56
CA ALA A 124 -26.38 -3.41 -4.81
C ALA A 124 -26.01 -4.27 -6.03
N ALA A 125 -24.80 -4.85 -6.04
CA ALA A 125 -24.35 -5.72 -7.12
C ALA A 125 -25.06 -7.09 -7.16
N SER A 126 -25.78 -7.46 -6.09
CA SER A 126 -26.55 -8.71 -6.00
C SER A 126 -28.04 -8.56 -6.32
N MET A 127 -28.51 -7.35 -6.60
CA MET A 127 -29.89 -7.04 -7.04
C MET A 127 -30.02 -7.15 -8.56
#